data_8b1799fabf4218035cb909978885f778
#
_entry.id   8b1799fabf4218035cb909978885f778
#
_cell.length_a   1.000
_cell.length_b   1.000
_cell.length_c   1.000
_cell.angle_alpha   90.00
_cell.angle_beta   90.00
_cell.angle_gamma   90.00
#
_symmetry.space_group_name_H-M   'P 1'
#
loop_
_entity.id
_entity.type
_entity.pdbx_description
1 polymer ?
#
loop_
_entity_poly.entity_id
_entity_poly.type
_entity_poly.pdbx_seq_one_letter_code
_entity_poly.pdbx_strand_id
1 'polypeptide(L)'
;MPSGGYLDEGDWLAVCELCRERDLFLIYDAAMERLLFDDRPLVHPLRMEGMAERTVVVGSLSKEHRMIGWRVGWVAGPADTMTDAGWAHVYNTTMPVAISRFAATAVLRGDQSHVAECVAELGRRRDTMLSGLPDWPFVPPAGGWSLLLDVASLGFEPAEASRILLDDAKIAATAMTGWGDEVAGRYVRFVFSAEPVERLQTIPDRVANTKLAKAVASRA
;
A
#
# COMPACT_ATOMS: atom_id res chain seq x y z
N MET A 1 -2.88 -2.22 1.51
CA MET A 1 -3.24 -1.32 0.39
C MET A 1 -4.57 -1.76 -0.18
N PRO A 2 -5.48 -0.86 -0.46
CA PRO A 2 -5.31 0.57 -0.75
C PRO A 2 -5.38 1.52 0.44
N SER A 3 -5.89 1.09 1.61
CA SER A 3 -6.16 1.98 2.76
C SER A 3 -4.91 2.58 3.40
N GLY A 4 -3.75 1.94 3.23
CA GLY A 4 -2.56 2.28 4.00
C GLY A 4 -2.66 1.89 5.48
N GLY A 5 -3.57 0.95 5.81
CA GLY A 5 -3.72 0.42 7.16
C GLY A 5 -2.46 -0.30 7.65
N TYR A 6 -2.31 -0.37 8.94
CA TYR A 6 -1.21 -0.99 9.65
C TYR A 6 -1.77 -1.95 10.71
N LEU A 7 -1.18 -3.12 10.82
CA LEU A 7 -1.48 -4.07 11.88
C LEU A 7 -0.43 -3.92 12.97
N ASP A 8 -0.86 -3.58 14.18
CA ASP A 8 0.03 -3.48 15.34
C ASP A 8 0.32 -4.86 15.95
N GLU A 9 1.06 -4.88 17.05
CA GLU A 9 1.44 -6.13 17.71
C GLU A 9 0.21 -6.90 18.24
N GLY A 10 -0.80 -6.19 18.75
CA GLY A 10 -2.04 -6.78 19.24
C GLY A 10 -2.84 -7.43 18.12
N ASP A 11 -2.96 -6.75 16.98
CA ASP A 11 -3.60 -7.29 15.79
C ASP A 11 -2.90 -8.57 15.30
N TRP A 12 -1.55 -8.55 15.24
CA TRP A 12 -0.78 -9.72 14.83
C TRP A 12 -0.89 -10.88 15.82
N LEU A 13 -0.93 -10.61 17.13
CA LEU A 13 -1.14 -11.66 18.13
C LEU A 13 -2.48 -12.36 17.91
N ALA A 14 -3.55 -11.60 17.68
CA ALA A 14 -4.88 -12.16 17.40
C ALA A 14 -4.91 -13.00 16.11
N VAL A 15 -4.27 -12.52 15.03
CA VAL A 15 -4.14 -13.28 13.77
C VAL A 15 -3.37 -14.57 13.98
N CYS A 16 -2.24 -14.53 14.70
CA CYS A 16 -1.41 -15.70 14.97
C CYS A 16 -2.13 -16.73 15.87
N GLU A 17 -2.87 -16.27 16.87
CA GLU A 17 -3.69 -17.14 17.73
C GLU A 17 -4.75 -17.87 16.90
N LEU A 18 -5.49 -17.14 16.07
CA LEU A 18 -6.46 -17.74 15.15
C LEU A 18 -5.83 -18.79 14.23
N CYS A 19 -4.64 -18.49 13.68
CA CYS A 19 -3.93 -19.45 12.83
C CYS A 19 -3.56 -20.74 13.59
N ARG A 20 -3.14 -20.63 14.85
CA ARG A 20 -2.81 -21.81 15.68
C ARG A 20 -4.05 -22.59 16.07
N GLU A 21 -5.10 -21.91 16.53
CA GLU A 21 -6.35 -22.55 16.97
C GLU A 21 -7.08 -23.29 15.86
N ARG A 22 -7.03 -22.74 14.65
CA ARG A 22 -7.77 -23.27 13.50
C ARG A 22 -6.88 -24.08 12.54
N ASP A 23 -5.62 -24.30 12.89
CA ASP A 23 -4.61 -24.95 12.05
C ASP A 23 -4.52 -24.34 10.63
N LEU A 24 -4.44 -23.02 10.57
CA LEU A 24 -4.39 -22.27 9.32
C LEU A 24 -2.94 -21.96 8.92
N PHE A 25 -2.68 -21.90 7.62
CA PHE A 25 -1.50 -21.30 7.05
C PHE A 25 -1.73 -19.80 6.85
N LEU A 26 -0.70 -19.01 7.12
CA LEU A 26 -0.67 -17.58 6.86
C LEU A 26 0.15 -17.30 5.59
N ILE A 27 -0.45 -16.64 4.60
CA ILE A 27 0.29 -16.03 3.50
C ILE A 27 0.43 -14.54 3.81
N TYR A 28 1.65 -14.11 4.12
CA TYR A 28 1.96 -12.73 4.43
C TYR A 28 2.56 -12.03 3.22
N ASP A 29 1.84 -11.06 2.65
CA ASP A 29 2.34 -10.18 1.59
C ASP A 29 3.19 -9.05 2.19
N ALA A 30 4.51 -9.26 2.18
CA ALA A 30 5.52 -8.34 2.69
C ALA A 30 6.02 -7.33 1.64
N ALA A 31 5.37 -7.21 0.48
CA ALA A 31 5.86 -6.41 -0.64
C ALA A 31 6.02 -4.90 -0.31
N MET A 32 5.45 -4.44 0.80
CA MET A 32 5.47 -3.03 1.25
C MET A 32 5.65 -2.89 2.76
N GLU A 33 6.11 -3.92 3.44
CA GLU A 33 6.10 -3.98 4.89
C GLU A 33 6.91 -2.86 5.58
N ARG A 34 7.95 -2.36 4.92
CA ARG A 34 8.80 -1.27 5.45
C ARG A 34 8.37 0.14 5.01
N LEU A 35 7.32 0.28 4.18
CA LEU A 35 6.78 1.58 3.80
C LEU A 35 5.82 2.09 4.88
N LEU A 36 6.29 2.23 6.11
CA LEU A 36 5.56 2.70 7.27
C LEU A 36 5.98 4.13 7.61
N PHE A 37 5.01 4.97 7.96
CA PHE A 37 5.22 6.37 8.34
C PHE A 37 5.24 6.53 9.86
N ASP A 38 5.72 7.70 10.31
CA ASP A 38 5.65 8.14 11.69
C ASP A 38 6.38 7.18 12.66
N ASP A 39 7.54 6.65 12.20
CA ASP A 39 8.41 5.73 12.96
C ASP A 39 7.69 4.50 13.53
N ARG A 40 6.62 4.06 12.87
CA ARG A 40 5.88 2.86 13.29
C ARG A 40 6.76 1.63 13.23
N PRO A 41 6.74 0.79 14.27
CA PRO A 41 7.55 -0.42 14.29
C PRO A 41 7.03 -1.44 13.27
N LEU A 42 7.96 -2.10 12.57
CA LEU A 42 7.61 -3.26 11.76
C LEU A 42 7.40 -4.48 12.68
N VAL A 43 6.17 -4.92 12.81
CA VAL A 43 5.81 -6.17 13.49
C VAL A 43 5.69 -7.28 12.45
N HIS A 44 6.49 -8.32 12.59
CA HIS A 44 6.55 -9.39 11.59
C HIS A 44 6.06 -10.73 12.18
N PRO A 45 5.04 -11.38 11.55
CA PRO A 45 4.40 -12.58 12.11
C PRO A 45 5.36 -13.78 12.30
N LEU A 46 6.42 -13.91 11.50
CA LEU A 46 7.42 -14.97 11.70
C LEU A 46 8.16 -14.92 13.04
N ARG A 47 8.14 -13.78 13.75
CA ARG A 47 8.75 -13.64 15.06
C ARG A 47 7.85 -14.14 16.20
N MET A 48 6.60 -14.47 15.88
CA MET A 48 5.63 -14.96 16.85
C MET A 48 5.71 -16.46 16.99
N GLU A 49 5.51 -16.95 18.20
CA GLU A 49 5.57 -18.36 18.54
C GLU A 49 4.61 -19.18 17.67
N GLY A 50 5.08 -20.31 17.15
CA GLY A 50 4.31 -21.25 16.35
C GLY A 50 3.96 -20.76 14.94
N MET A 51 4.57 -19.66 14.47
CA MET A 51 4.26 -19.13 13.14
C MET A 51 5.30 -19.48 12.06
N ALA A 52 6.51 -19.86 12.43
CA ALA A 52 7.57 -20.16 11.45
C ALA A 52 7.24 -21.35 10.56
N GLU A 53 6.57 -22.37 11.11
CA GLU A 53 6.17 -23.59 10.40
C GLU A 53 4.87 -23.48 9.60
N ARG A 54 4.15 -22.36 9.72
CA ARG A 54 2.85 -22.13 9.05
C ARG A 54 2.73 -20.81 8.30
N THR A 55 3.82 -20.05 8.16
CA THR A 55 3.79 -18.77 7.45
C THR A 55 4.61 -18.85 6.17
N VAL A 56 3.97 -18.44 5.07
CA VAL A 56 4.63 -18.18 3.79
C VAL A 56 4.69 -16.66 3.59
N VAL A 57 5.89 -16.13 3.46
CA VAL A 57 6.13 -14.70 3.22
C VAL A 57 6.38 -14.48 1.74
N VAL A 58 5.66 -13.56 1.13
CA VAL A 58 5.83 -13.15 -0.26
C VAL A 58 6.38 -11.74 -0.29
N GLY A 59 7.62 -11.58 -0.75
CA GLY A 59 8.30 -10.29 -0.83
C GLY A 59 8.51 -9.81 -2.24
N SER A 60 8.71 -8.52 -2.40
CA SER A 60 8.96 -7.88 -3.69
C SER A 60 9.98 -6.77 -3.58
N LEU A 61 10.87 -6.65 -4.57
CA LEU A 61 11.77 -5.53 -4.66
C LEU A 61 11.17 -4.35 -5.45
N SER A 62 9.96 -4.52 -5.96
CA SER A 62 9.31 -3.52 -6.81
C SER A 62 9.01 -2.22 -6.08
N LYS A 63 8.69 -2.28 -4.79
CA LYS A 63 8.13 -1.15 -4.02
C LYS A 63 9.21 -0.45 -3.20
N GLU A 64 9.66 -1.09 -2.13
CA GLU A 64 10.66 -0.55 -1.20
C GLU A 64 11.98 -0.20 -1.88
N HIS A 65 12.40 -1.02 -2.84
CA HIS A 65 13.64 -0.83 -3.59
C HIS A 65 13.45 -0.14 -4.95
N ARG A 66 12.22 0.32 -5.27
CA ARG A 66 11.88 1.02 -6.53
C ARG A 66 12.24 0.22 -7.79
N MET A 67 12.28 -1.11 -7.69
CA MET A 67 12.65 -2.01 -8.78
C MET A 67 11.44 -2.54 -9.56
N ILE A 68 10.41 -1.71 -9.78
CA ILE A 68 9.14 -2.13 -10.38
C ILE A 68 9.32 -2.75 -11.78
N GLY A 69 10.20 -2.22 -12.60
CA GLY A 69 10.48 -2.70 -13.95
C GLY A 69 11.33 -3.98 -14.01
N TRP A 70 12.01 -4.33 -12.93
CA TRP A 70 12.90 -5.50 -12.87
C TRP A 70 12.17 -6.83 -12.71
N ARG A 71 10.91 -6.81 -12.30
CA ARG A 71 10.03 -7.97 -12.16
C ARG A 71 10.67 -9.10 -11.33
N VAL A 72 11.15 -8.78 -10.14
CA VAL A 72 11.79 -9.72 -9.22
C VAL A 72 11.23 -9.56 -7.80
N GLY A 73 11.02 -10.70 -7.15
CA GLY A 73 10.59 -10.83 -5.77
C GLY A 73 11.10 -12.16 -5.20
N TRP A 74 10.62 -12.52 -4.05
CA TRP A 74 11.02 -13.74 -3.35
C TRP A 74 9.86 -14.32 -2.55
N VAL A 75 9.97 -15.61 -2.25
CA VAL A 75 9.06 -16.31 -1.34
C VAL A 75 9.92 -17.04 -0.31
N ALA A 76 9.49 -17.02 0.95
CA ALA A 76 10.13 -17.74 2.04
C ALA A 76 9.07 -18.40 2.93
N GLY A 77 9.36 -19.59 3.45
CA GLY A 77 8.44 -20.37 4.29
C GLY A 77 9.01 -21.73 4.67
N PRO A 78 8.17 -22.64 5.18
CA PRO A 78 8.57 -24.01 5.52
C PRO A 78 9.20 -24.74 4.32
N ALA A 79 10.23 -25.54 4.57
CA ALA A 79 11.05 -26.15 3.52
C ALA A 79 10.23 -26.97 2.51
N ASP A 80 9.29 -27.79 2.99
CA ASP A 80 8.45 -28.63 2.12
C ASP A 80 7.56 -27.77 1.23
N THR A 81 6.91 -26.75 1.80
CA THR A 81 6.10 -25.79 1.06
C THR A 81 6.94 -25.04 0.02
N MET A 82 8.19 -24.69 0.33
CA MET A 82 9.08 -24.00 -0.61
C MET A 82 9.54 -24.91 -1.74
N THR A 83 9.66 -26.22 -1.50
CA THR A 83 9.94 -27.20 -2.55
C THR A 83 8.80 -27.23 -3.58
N ASP A 84 7.56 -27.33 -3.11
CA ASP A 84 6.39 -27.35 -3.98
C ASP A 84 6.17 -26.01 -4.72
N ALA A 85 6.34 -24.89 -4.01
CA ALA A 85 6.29 -23.56 -4.61
C ALA A 85 7.37 -23.39 -5.70
N GLY A 86 8.57 -23.94 -5.48
CA GLY A 86 9.64 -23.95 -6.46
C GLY A 86 9.26 -24.70 -7.75
N TRP A 87 8.67 -25.88 -7.62
CA TRP A 87 8.17 -26.63 -8.77
C TRP A 87 7.03 -25.89 -9.48
N ALA A 88 6.07 -25.36 -8.74
CA ALA A 88 5.00 -24.57 -9.34
C ALA A 88 5.55 -23.36 -10.12
N HIS A 89 6.59 -22.69 -9.58
CA HIS A 89 7.25 -21.58 -10.27
C HIS A 89 7.93 -22.04 -11.57
N VAL A 90 8.65 -23.16 -11.57
CA VAL A 90 9.30 -23.72 -12.76
C VAL A 90 8.27 -24.00 -13.86
N TYR A 91 7.13 -24.61 -13.52
CA TYR A 91 6.09 -24.92 -14.50
C TYR A 91 5.37 -23.68 -15.03
N ASN A 92 5.26 -22.60 -14.24
CA ASN A 92 4.59 -21.36 -14.66
C ASN A 92 5.49 -20.44 -15.48
N THR A 93 6.74 -20.23 -15.05
CA THR A 93 7.62 -19.18 -15.59
C THR A 93 9.02 -19.65 -15.91
N THR A 94 9.31 -20.94 -15.72
CA THR A 94 10.62 -21.57 -15.88
C THR A 94 11.65 -20.99 -14.90
N MET A 95 12.06 -19.73 -15.08
CA MET A 95 13.04 -19.04 -14.21
C MET A 95 12.82 -17.52 -14.23
N PRO A 96 13.14 -16.83 -13.13
CA PRO A 96 13.20 -15.36 -13.13
C PRO A 96 14.29 -14.86 -14.09
N VAL A 97 14.11 -13.66 -14.62
CA VAL A 97 15.09 -13.00 -15.49
C VAL A 97 16.46 -12.93 -14.80
N ALA A 98 17.51 -13.49 -15.41
CA ALA A 98 18.81 -13.65 -14.79
C ALA A 98 19.43 -12.31 -14.33
N ILE A 99 19.40 -11.27 -15.18
CA ILE A 99 19.92 -9.95 -14.82
C ILE A 99 19.21 -9.35 -13.60
N SER A 100 17.90 -9.58 -13.46
CA SER A 100 17.12 -9.11 -12.31
C SER A 100 17.54 -9.79 -11.00
N ARG A 101 17.97 -11.05 -11.05
CA ARG A 101 18.46 -11.78 -9.87
C ARG A 101 19.80 -11.21 -9.37
N PHE A 102 20.71 -10.85 -10.28
CA PHE A 102 21.97 -10.19 -9.91
C PHE A 102 21.70 -8.81 -9.29
N ALA A 103 20.82 -8.02 -9.89
CA ALA A 103 20.40 -6.73 -9.34
C ALA A 103 19.74 -6.87 -7.97
N ALA A 104 18.84 -7.85 -7.79
CA ALA A 104 18.21 -8.16 -6.51
C ALA A 104 19.24 -8.51 -5.43
N THR A 105 20.23 -9.34 -5.76
CA THR A 105 21.30 -9.71 -4.84
C THR A 105 22.14 -8.49 -4.43
N ALA A 106 22.46 -7.62 -5.38
CA ALA A 106 23.22 -6.40 -5.10
C ALA A 106 22.45 -5.45 -4.17
N VAL A 107 21.16 -5.24 -4.44
CA VAL A 107 20.30 -4.37 -3.63
C VAL A 107 20.14 -4.93 -2.21
N LEU A 108 19.85 -6.22 -2.06
CA LEU A 108 19.62 -6.82 -0.73
C LEU A 108 20.89 -6.90 0.13
N ARG A 109 22.06 -7.00 -0.49
CA ARG A 109 23.36 -7.01 0.22
C ARG A 109 23.97 -5.63 0.41
N GLY A 110 23.51 -4.65 -0.35
CA GLY A 110 24.00 -3.27 -0.32
C GLY A 110 23.44 -2.46 0.84
N ASP A 111 23.77 -1.17 0.84
CA ASP A 111 23.21 -0.20 1.77
C ASP A 111 21.69 -0.08 1.59
N GLN A 112 20.96 -0.09 2.70
CA GLN A 112 19.49 -0.02 2.74
C GLN A 112 18.96 1.39 3.03
N SER A 113 19.82 2.41 3.13
CA SER A 113 19.43 3.81 3.41
C SER A 113 18.40 4.35 2.42
N HIS A 114 18.45 3.90 1.17
CA HIS A 114 17.51 4.28 0.12
C HIS A 114 16.04 3.92 0.45
N VAL A 115 15.80 2.94 1.32
CA VAL A 115 14.44 2.60 1.78
C VAL A 115 13.93 3.68 2.73
N ALA A 116 14.75 4.11 3.70
CA ALA A 116 14.41 5.21 4.60
C ALA A 116 14.17 6.52 3.84
N GLU A 117 15.00 6.83 2.84
CA GLU A 117 14.80 7.97 1.95
C GLU A 117 13.47 7.89 1.19
N CYS A 118 13.10 6.69 0.71
CA CYS A 118 11.83 6.46 0.03
C CYS A 118 10.65 6.71 0.98
N VAL A 119 10.72 6.20 2.21
CA VAL A 119 9.69 6.40 3.23
C VAL A 119 9.55 7.88 3.56
N ALA A 120 10.66 8.58 3.79
CA ALA A 120 10.66 10.01 4.08
C ALA A 120 10.02 10.83 2.94
N GLU A 121 10.35 10.52 1.69
CA GLU A 121 9.74 11.18 0.52
C GLU A 121 8.25 10.90 0.40
N LEU A 122 7.81 9.66 0.57
CA LEU A 122 6.39 9.31 0.56
C LEU A 122 5.64 9.96 1.72
N GLY A 123 6.26 10.07 2.89
CA GLY A 123 5.72 10.80 4.04
C GLY A 123 5.49 12.28 3.72
N ARG A 124 6.50 12.96 3.13
CA ARG A 124 6.35 14.36 2.69
C ARG A 124 5.19 14.55 1.71
N ARG A 125 5.02 13.63 0.76
CA ARG A 125 3.92 13.68 -0.22
C ARG A 125 2.58 13.48 0.43
N ARG A 126 2.45 12.51 1.34
CA ARG A 126 1.26 12.30 2.17
C ARG A 126 0.88 13.58 2.92
N ASP A 127 1.85 14.15 3.64
CA ASP A 127 1.63 15.31 4.48
C ASP A 127 1.25 16.56 3.67
N THR A 128 1.85 16.72 2.48
CA THR A 128 1.48 17.76 1.53
C THR A 128 0.03 17.65 1.10
N MET A 129 -0.45 16.45 0.82
CA MET A 129 -1.85 16.20 0.46
C MET A 129 -2.79 16.51 1.62
N LEU A 130 -2.49 16.00 2.82
CA LEU A 130 -3.33 16.16 4.00
C LEU A 130 -3.37 17.62 4.48
N SER A 131 -2.22 18.29 4.54
CA SER A 131 -2.15 19.71 4.96
C SER A 131 -2.75 20.68 3.93
N GLY A 132 -2.68 20.33 2.65
CA GLY A 132 -3.30 21.15 1.60
C GLY A 132 -4.83 21.07 1.57
N LEU A 133 -5.41 19.99 2.11
CA LEU A 133 -6.85 19.72 2.11
C LEU A 133 -7.32 19.29 3.52
N PRO A 134 -7.16 20.11 4.56
CA PRO A 134 -7.34 19.69 5.95
C PRO A 134 -8.78 19.27 6.29
N ASP A 135 -9.77 19.88 5.62
CA ASP A 135 -11.19 19.62 5.89
C ASP A 135 -11.78 18.49 5.04
N TRP A 136 -10.98 17.95 4.13
CA TRP A 136 -11.40 16.83 3.29
C TRP A 136 -11.37 15.52 4.09
N PRO A 137 -12.41 14.68 3.95
CA PRO A 137 -12.50 13.44 4.74
C PRO A 137 -11.55 12.35 4.20
N PHE A 138 -10.26 12.65 4.21
CA PHE A 138 -9.24 11.66 3.94
C PHE A 138 -9.04 10.73 5.13
N VAL A 139 -8.77 9.45 4.83
CA VAL A 139 -8.27 8.48 5.80
C VAL A 139 -6.74 8.55 5.79
N PRO A 140 -6.11 9.09 6.86
CA PRO A 140 -4.65 9.20 6.92
C PRO A 140 -4.01 7.79 6.90
N PRO A 141 -3.12 7.49 5.92
CA PRO A 141 -2.49 6.19 5.86
C PRO A 141 -1.33 6.09 6.85
N ALA A 142 -1.20 4.92 7.49
CA ALA A 142 -0.04 4.58 8.32
C ALA A 142 1.18 4.18 7.49
N GLY A 143 0.99 3.89 6.20
CA GLY A 143 2.06 3.49 5.29
C GLY A 143 1.61 3.43 3.83
N GLY A 144 2.51 3.01 2.95
CA GLY A 144 2.24 2.83 1.53
C GLY A 144 2.33 4.12 0.71
N TRP A 145 1.44 4.31 -0.28
CA TRP A 145 1.54 5.43 -1.24
C TRP A 145 0.19 5.94 -1.73
N SER A 146 -0.89 5.64 -1.04
CA SER A 146 -2.23 6.13 -1.40
C SER A 146 -3.03 6.58 -0.19
N LEU A 147 -3.96 7.51 -0.46
CA LEU A 147 -4.97 8.01 0.46
C LEU A 147 -6.35 7.55 -0.02
N LEU A 148 -7.25 7.33 0.89
CA LEU A 148 -8.68 7.17 0.61
C LEU A 148 -9.44 8.42 1.01
N LEU A 149 -10.24 8.95 0.09
CA LEU A 149 -11.18 10.04 0.35
C LEU A 149 -12.58 9.44 0.52
N ASP A 150 -13.21 9.64 1.67
CA ASP A 150 -14.60 9.20 1.92
C ASP A 150 -15.60 10.13 1.23
N VAL A 151 -15.86 9.84 -0.05
CA VAL A 151 -16.79 10.64 -0.87
C VAL A 151 -18.24 10.36 -0.53
N ALA A 152 -18.57 9.19 0.02
CA ALA A 152 -19.91 8.89 0.47
C ALA A 152 -20.33 9.81 1.63
N SER A 153 -19.40 10.16 2.50
CA SER A 153 -19.66 11.15 3.55
C SER A 153 -19.99 12.54 2.99
N LEU A 154 -19.55 12.86 1.79
CA LEU A 154 -19.86 14.12 1.08
C LEU A 154 -21.12 14.04 0.23
N GLY A 155 -21.79 12.87 0.20
CA GLY A 155 -23.01 12.64 -0.59
C GLY A 155 -22.75 12.28 -2.05
N PHE A 156 -21.55 11.76 -2.39
CA PHE A 156 -21.21 11.36 -3.76
C PHE A 156 -20.97 9.86 -3.88
N GLU A 157 -21.32 9.33 -5.03
CA GLU A 157 -20.87 8.01 -5.46
C GLU A 157 -19.41 8.08 -5.94
N PRO A 158 -18.58 7.06 -5.68
CA PRO A 158 -17.16 7.07 -6.05
C PRO A 158 -16.88 7.32 -7.53
N ALA A 159 -17.72 6.75 -8.41
CA ALA A 159 -17.58 6.94 -9.87
C ALA A 159 -17.88 8.38 -10.29
N GLU A 160 -18.86 9.03 -9.67
CA GLU A 160 -19.18 10.44 -9.90
C GLU A 160 -18.04 11.33 -9.39
N ALA A 161 -17.57 11.12 -8.14
CA ALA A 161 -16.49 11.88 -7.56
C ALA A 161 -15.18 11.74 -8.36
N SER A 162 -14.85 10.54 -8.81
CA SER A 162 -13.68 10.30 -9.68
C SER A 162 -13.78 11.08 -10.99
N ARG A 163 -14.98 11.14 -11.59
CA ARG A 163 -15.21 11.91 -12.82
C ARG A 163 -15.08 13.41 -12.58
N ILE A 164 -15.66 13.95 -11.52
CA ILE A 164 -15.52 15.35 -11.13
C ILE A 164 -14.03 15.71 -10.96
N LEU A 165 -13.27 14.87 -10.25
CA LEU A 165 -11.83 15.08 -10.06
C LEU A 165 -11.07 15.09 -11.40
N LEU A 166 -11.42 14.21 -12.33
CA LEU A 166 -10.77 14.12 -13.63
C LEU A 166 -11.16 15.31 -14.53
N ASP A 167 -12.44 15.59 -14.63
CA ASP A 167 -12.95 16.56 -15.61
C ASP A 167 -12.70 18.01 -15.17
N ASP A 168 -12.94 18.32 -13.91
CA ASP A 168 -12.85 19.68 -13.39
C ASP A 168 -11.46 20.00 -12.85
N ALA A 169 -10.83 19.06 -12.12
CA ALA A 169 -9.55 19.28 -11.44
C ALA A 169 -8.34 18.66 -12.17
N LYS A 170 -8.55 17.88 -13.22
CA LYS A 170 -7.50 17.14 -13.95
C LYS A 170 -6.69 16.17 -13.04
N ILE A 171 -7.37 15.58 -12.08
CA ILE A 171 -6.83 14.61 -11.13
C ILE A 171 -7.41 13.24 -11.44
N ALA A 172 -6.56 12.31 -11.87
CA ALA A 172 -6.94 10.92 -12.06
C ALA A 172 -6.92 10.18 -10.72
N ALA A 173 -8.08 10.06 -10.09
CA ALA A 173 -8.27 9.31 -8.85
C ALA A 173 -9.18 8.11 -9.11
N THR A 174 -8.93 6.98 -8.44
CA THR A 174 -9.61 5.72 -8.73
C THR A 174 -10.86 5.55 -7.88
N ALA A 175 -12.03 5.42 -8.49
CA ALA A 175 -13.22 4.98 -7.79
C ALA A 175 -13.03 3.56 -7.24
N MET A 176 -13.35 3.34 -5.96
CA MET A 176 -13.13 2.05 -5.29
C MET A 176 -14.30 1.07 -5.45
N THR A 177 -15.30 1.40 -6.24
CA THR A 177 -16.44 0.51 -6.57
C THR A 177 -15.92 -0.82 -7.12
N GLY A 178 -16.36 -1.94 -6.55
CA GLY A 178 -15.92 -3.28 -6.93
C GLY A 178 -14.59 -3.75 -6.32
N TRP A 179 -13.99 -2.97 -5.41
CA TRP A 179 -12.80 -3.39 -4.66
C TRP A 179 -13.12 -4.12 -3.34
N GLY A 180 -14.40 -4.29 -3.04
CA GLY A 180 -14.93 -4.98 -1.89
C GLY A 180 -16.44 -4.75 -1.79
N ASP A 181 -17.12 -5.58 -1.02
CA ASP A 181 -18.59 -5.64 -1.05
C ASP A 181 -19.28 -4.57 -0.19
N GLU A 182 -18.72 -4.22 0.96
CA GLU A 182 -19.43 -3.37 1.94
C GLU A 182 -18.85 -1.96 2.07
N VAL A 183 -17.54 -1.82 2.13
CA VAL A 183 -16.89 -0.57 2.56
C VAL A 183 -16.22 0.17 1.41
N ALA A 184 -15.69 -0.53 0.44
CA ALA A 184 -14.91 0.08 -0.66
C ALA A 184 -15.70 1.09 -1.49
N GLY A 185 -17.00 0.85 -1.67
CA GLY A 185 -17.94 1.74 -2.39
C GLY A 185 -18.15 3.12 -1.76
N ARG A 186 -17.46 3.45 -0.66
CA ARG A 186 -17.47 4.78 -0.04
C ARG A 186 -16.36 5.70 -0.56
N TYR A 187 -15.30 5.13 -1.19
CA TYR A 187 -14.03 5.81 -1.34
C TYR A 187 -13.61 6.06 -2.76
N VAL A 188 -12.84 7.14 -2.93
CA VAL A 188 -11.97 7.37 -4.07
C VAL A 188 -10.52 7.32 -3.59
N ARG A 189 -9.68 6.59 -4.34
CA ARG A 189 -8.26 6.41 -4.03
C ARG A 189 -7.40 7.41 -4.79
N PHE A 190 -6.60 8.16 -4.06
CA PHE A 190 -5.51 8.97 -4.59
C PHE A 190 -4.18 8.22 -4.46
N VAL A 191 -3.35 8.27 -5.49
CA VAL A 191 -1.99 7.71 -5.49
C VAL A 191 -1.01 8.86 -5.62
N PHE A 192 -0.15 9.03 -4.62
CA PHE A 192 0.82 10.13 -4.56
C PHE A 192 2.27 9.69 -4.85
N SER A 193 2.52 8.42 -5.14
CA SER A 193 3.88 7.89 -5.28
C SER A 193 4.68 8.41 -6.46
N ALA A 194 4.02 8.84 -7.53
CA ALA A 194 4.69 9.28 -8.77
C ALA A 194 4.73 10.80 -8.94
N GLU A 195 4.00 11.55 -8.11
CA GLU A 195 3.87 12.99 -8.26
C GLU A 195 4.89 13.74 -7.38
N PRO A 196 5.61 14.73 -7.91
CA PRO A 196 6.50 15.56 -7.09
C PRO A 196 5.69 16.44 -6.14
N VAL A 197 6.30 16.83 -5.01
CA VAL A 197 5.66 17.65 -3.96
C VAL A 197 5.09 18.95 -4.53
N GLU A 198 5.81 19.62 -5.42
CA GLU A 198 5.41 20.88 -6.05
C GLU A 198 4.09 20.74 -6.82
N ARG A 199 3.88 19.60 -7.46
CA ARG A 199 2.63 19.32 -8.16
C ARG A 199 1.50 18.97 -7.18
N LEU A 200 1.79 18.26 -6.11
CA LEU A 200 0.81 17.98 -5.05
C LEU A 200 0.32 19.26 -4.37
N GLN A 201 1.20 20.25 -4.19
CA GLN A 201 0.87 21.56 -3.65
C GLN A 201 -0.15 22.36 -4.50
N THR A 202 -0.31 22.01 -5.79
CA THR A 202 -1.32 22.66 -6.65
C THR A 202 -2.72 22.07 -6.50
N ILE A 203 -2.87 20.95 -5.80
CA ILE A 203 -4.16 20.25 -5.71
C ILE A 203 -5.26 21.10 -5.06
N PRO A 204 -5.03 21.86 -3.98
CA PRO A 204 -6.04 22.71 -3.38
C PRO A 204 -6.68 23.70 -4.39
N ASP A 205 -5.87 24.39 -5.17
CA ASP A 205 -6.34 25.33 -6.19
C ASP A 205 -7.13 24.62 -7.29
N ARG A 206 -6.70 23.43 -7.69
CA ARG A 206 -7.32 22.65 -8.74
C ARG A 206 -8.69 22.13 -8.35
N VAL A 207 -8.90 21.78 -7.07
CA VAL A 207 -10.19 21.27 -6.59
C VAL A 207 -11.13 22.38 -6.11
N ALA A 208 -10.65 23.60 -5.88
CA ALA A 208 -11.38 24.69 -5.21
C ALA A 208 -12.77 24.98 -5.80
N ASN A 209 -12.94 24.85 -7.12
CA ASN A 209 -14.19 25.14 -7.80
C ASN A 209 -15.07 23.90 -8.07
N THR A 210 -14.63 22.71 -7.64
CA THR A 210 -15.37 21.47 -7.85
C THR A 210 -16.61 21.38 -6.97
N LYS A 211 -17.55 20.54 -7.34
CA LYS A 211 -18.71 20.22 -6.50
C LYS A 211 -18.29 19.55 -5.18
N LEU A 212 -17.18 18.78 -5.19
CA LEU A 212 -16.64 18.16 -3.98
C LEU A 212 -16.19 19.21 -2.98
N ALA A 213 -15.42 20.22 -3.40
CA ALA A 213 -14.99 21.32 -2.51
C ALA A 213 -16.18 22.09 -1.92
N LYS A 214 -17.23 22.34 -2.70
CA LYS A 214 -18.46 22.96 -2.21
C LYS A 214 -19.16 22.12 -1.15
N ALA A 215 -19.20 20.81 -1.32
CA ALA A 215 -19.77 19.89 -0.33
C ALA A 215 -18.94 19.85 0.96
N VAL A 216 -17.61 19.88 0.87
CA VAL A 216 -16.73 20.01 2.04
C VAL A 216 -17.01 21.30 2.79
N ALA A 217 -17.03 22.47 2.09
CA ALA A 217 -17.28 23.76 2.70
C ALA A 217 -18.67 23.88 3.37
N SER A 218 -19.67 23.14 2.92
CA SER A 218 -21.00 23.15 3.52
C SER A 218 -21.11 22.35 4.82
N ARG A 219 -20.05 21.60 5.22
CA ARG A 219 -19.98 20.80 6.45
C ARG A 219 -19.16 21.44 7.56
N ALA A 220 -18.30 22.39 7.20
CA ALA A 220 -17.51 23.19 8.15
C ALA A 220 -18.36 24.29 8.77
#